data_4cde70088db99ffcd693b163f333c6ac
#
_entry.id   4cde70088db99ffcd693b163f333c6ac
#
_cell.length_a   1.000
_cell.length_b   1.000
_cell.length_c   1.000
_cell.angle_alpha   90.00
_cell.angle_beta   90.00
_cell.angle_gamma   90.00
#
_symmetry.space_group_name_H-M   'P 1'
#
loop_
_entity.id
_entity.type
_entity.pdbx_description
1 polymer ?
#
loop_
_entity_poly.entity_id
_entity_poly.type
_entity_poly.pdbx_seq_one_letter_code
_entity_poly.pdbx_strand_id
1 'polypeptide(L)'
;MIEIERNILIILGNGISIDLIKKLQRETDINLSNLFVNGDKVLWPANGEPGFLSQQRCPALWELGARPGIKEAKANKIIEDIITCANVSASSEHPTIDGESSNIYIKAYHELVLYLRYLFIYYNNEIKTEELQCVINDKWGWSELFKRLNTDEGCKSVTIITYNYDIFLERILGVLGIEYQMIGFKDNEAKFKILKPHGSISFRTNNLGNKQAFGIKYNRDSIGGELGELIVDEEVRFDKISKLNTMIPPSGESDRYKQSCSSVLREKSKQCAQKLMEEDEVIFGGLSYCNVDRREVDGIITSLNVNTNIKIVNPDSENTLGAVISSVFKNYIHYTESDILGGLFND
;
A
#
# COMPACT_ATOMS: atom_id res chain seq x y z
N MET A 1 6.68 11.93 38.22
CA MET A 1 5.75 10.98 37.58
C MET A 1 6.60 10.14 36.65
N ILE A 2 6.48 8.83 36.68
CA ILE A 2 7.15 7.98 35.68
C ILE A 2 6.34 8.21 34.41
N GLU A 3 6.94 8.84 33.39
CA GLU A 3 6.32 8.91 32.07
C GLU A 3 6.14 7.47 31.57
N ILE A 4 4.90 7.08 31.32
CA ILE A 4 4.61 5.75 30.77
C ILE A 4 5.03 5.79 29.31
N GLU A 5 6.09 5.07 28.97
CA GLU A 5 6.51 4.88 27.58
C GLU A 5 5.41 4.12 26.83
N ARG A 6 4.99 4.63 25.67
CA ARG A 6 3.97 4.01 24.83
C ARG A 6 4.49 3.74 23.42
N ASN A 7 3.93 2.71 22.78
CA ASN A 7 4.14 2.42 21.39
C ASN A 7 2.90 2.84 20.59
N ILE A 8 3.12 3.33 19.39
CA ILE A 8 2.04 3.73 18.49
C ILE A 8 2.04 2.80 17.28
N LEU A 9 0.90 2.19 17.00
CA LEU A 9 0.66 1.43 15.78
C LEU A 9 -0.28 2.22 14.87
N ILE A 10 0.15 2.51 13.66
CA ILE A 10 -0.65 3.22 12.66
C ILE A 10 -0.93 2.26 11.50
N ILE A 11 -2.20 2.05 11.15
CA ILE A 11 -2.62 1.23 10.03
C ILE A 11 -3.20 2.15 8.96
N LEU A 12 -2.57 2.16 7.78
CA LEU A 12 -2.90 3.09 6.71
C LEU A 12 -3.40 2.37 5.45
N GLY A 13 -4.50 2.87 4.90
CA GLY A 13 -4.99 2.52 3.58
C GLY A 13 -4.79 3.68 2.57
N ASN A 14 -5.39 3.52 1.39
CA ASN A 14 -5.26 4.47 0.29
C ASN A 14 -5.76 5.90 0.61
N GLY A 15 -6.61 6.04 1.64
CA GLY A 15 -7.16 7.34 2.05
C GLY A 15 -6.11 8.37 2.46
N ILE A 16 -4.95 7.96 3.03
CA ILE A 16 -3.88 8.93 3.33
C ILE A 16 -3.27 9.51 2.05
N SER A 17 -3.07 8.67 1.02
CA SER A 17 -2.54 9.12 -0.27
C SER A 17 -3.56 9.98 -1.02
N ILE A 18 -4.86 9.64 -0.95
CA ILE A 18 -5.95 10.47 -1.49
C ILE A 18 -5.99 11.83 -0.79
N ASP A 19 -5.88 11.87 0.53
CA ASP A 19 -5.85 13.09 1.31
C ASP A 19 -4.66 13.99 0.93
N LEU A 20 -3.47 13.39 0.79
CA LEU A 20 -2.28 14.09 0.29
C LEU A 20 -2.51 14.69 -1.11
N ILE A 21 -3.04 13.91 -2.06
CA ILE A 21 -3.30 14.38 -3.43
C ILE A 21 -4.30 15.55 -3.45
N LYS A 22 -5.32 15.53 -2.59
CA LYS A 22 -6.26 16.64 -2.41
C LYS A 22 -5.56 17.88 -1.86
N LYS A 23 -4.72 17.75 -0.84
CA LYS A 23 -3.94 18.88 -0.30
C LYS A 23 -2.98 19.48 -1.33
N LEU A 24 -2.44 18.64 -2.22
CA LEU A 24 -1.61 19.05 -3.36
C LEU A 24 -2.42 19.66 -4.53
N GLN A 25 -3.75 19.53 -4.52
CA GLN A 25 -4.66 19.93 -5.63
C GLN A 25 -4.30 19.23 -6.95
N ARG A 26 -3.92 17.93 -6.89
CA ARG A 26 -3.46 17.14 -8.02
C ARG A 26 -4.43 16.01 -8.44
N GLU A 27 -5.71 16.06 -8.01
CA GLU A 27 -6.71 15.01 -8.28
C GLU A 27 -7.01 14.81 -9.78
N THR A 28 -6.77 15.84 -10.59
CA THR A 28 -6.92 15.76 -12.05
C THR A 28 -5.80 14.97 -12.72
N ASP A 29 -4.60 14.97 -12.15
CA ASP A 29 -3.41 14.33 -12.71
C ASP A 29 -3.16 12.94 -12.08
N ILE A 30 -3.51 12.80 -10.81
CA ILE A 30 -3.29 11.59 -10.02
C ILE A 30 -4.62 11.09 -9.49
N ASN A 31 -5.12 10.00 -10.05
CA ASN A 31 -6.38 9.41 -9.63
C ASN A 31 -6.13 8.06 -8.96
N LEU A 32 -6.28 8.02 -7.64
CA LEU A 32 -6.07 6.82 -6.82
C LEU A 32 -7.35 6.00 -6.62
N SER A 33 -8.51 6.50 -7.05
CA SER A 33 -9.79 5.79 -7.00
C SER A 33 -10.10 5.04 -8.28
N ASN A 34 -9.68 5.58 -9.44
CA ASN A 34 -9.83 4.92 -10.74
C ASN A 34 -8.46 4.67 -11.36
N LEU A 35 -7.93 3.48 -11.13
CA LEU A 35 -6.55 3.14 -11.51
C LEU A 35 -6.33 2.97 -13.02
N PHE A 36 -7.38 3.01 -13.86
CA PHE A 36 -7.20 2.91 -15.31
C PHE A 36 -7.24 4.25 -16.04
N VAL A 37 -7.71 5.32 -15.40
CA VAL A 37 -7.97 6.61 -16.06
C VAL A 37 -6.72 7.21 -16.74
N ASN A 38 -5.56 7.07 -16.13
CA ASN A 38 -4.29 7.59 -16.63
C ASN A 38 -3.41 6.52 -17.34
N GLY A 39 -4.01 5.39 -17.70
CA GLY A 39 -3.26 4.26 -18.25
C GLY A 39 -2.57 4.52 -19.60
N ASP A 40 -3.09 5.48 -20.36
CA ASP A 40 -2.48 5.98 -21.59
C ASP A 40 -1.25 6.86 -21.37
N LYS A 41 -1.11 7.48 -20.19
CA LYS A 41 0.04 8.31 -19.81
C LYS A 41 1.22 7.50 -19.25
N VAL A 42 0.95 6.30 -18.75
CA VAL A 42 1.97 5.45 -18.14
C VAL A 42 2.98 5.00 -19.18
N LEU A 43 4.27 5.17 -18.87
CA LEU A 43 5.35 4.87 -19.78
C LEU A 43 5.62 3.37 -19.89
N TRP A 44 5.87 2.90 -21.10
CA TRP A 44 6.38 1.56 -21.34
C TRP A 44 7.89 1.50 -21.10
N PRO A 45 8.37 0.66 -20.18
CA PRO A 45 9.77 0.71 -19.74
C PRO A 45 10.81 0.49 -20.84
N ALA A 46 10.52 -0.33 -21.84
CA ALA A 46 11.50 -0.67 -22.87
C ALA A 46 11.96 0.55 -23.69
N ASN A 47 11.04 1.44 -24.04
CA ASN A 47 11.31 2.59 -24.91
C ASN A 47 10.94 3.95 -24.30
N GLY A 48 10.26 3.98 -23.16
CA GLY A 48 9.81 5.21 -22.50
C GLY A 48 8.63 5.88 -23.18
N GLU A 49 7.92 5.20 -24.09
CA GLU A 49 6.73 5.73 -24.74
C GLU A 49 5.49 5.56 -23.84
N PRO A 50 4.55 6.51 -23.84
CA PRO A 50 3.29 6.39 -23.11
C PRO A 50 2.39 5.30 -23.71
N GLY A 51 1.31 4.96 -22.98
CA GLY A 51 0.32 3.97 -23.42
C GLY A 51 0.59 2.56 -22.91
N PHE A 52 1.04 2.40 -21.67
CA PHE A 52 1.17 1.08 -21.05
C PHE A 52 -0.16 0.32 -21.10
N LEU A 53 -1.27 0.97 -20.70
CA LEU A 53 -2.60 0.41 -20.85
C LEU A 53 -3.11 0.58 -22.29
N SER A 54 -2.84 -0.40 -23.10
CA SER A 54 -3.27 -0.46 -24.51
C SER A 54 -3.53 -1.91 -24.94
N GLN A 55 -4.26 -2.08 -26.05
CA GLN A 55 -4.50 -3.42 -26.62
C GLN A 55 -3.22 -4.15 -26.98
N GLN A 56 -2.19 -3.42 -27.41
CA GLN A 56 -0.91 -4.00 -27.81
C GLN A 56 -0.09 -4.51 -26.61
N ARG A 57 -0.10 -3.76 -25.49
CA ARG A 57 0.79 -4.02 -24.34
C ARG A 57 0.10 -4.82 -23.23
N CYS A 58 -1.22 -4.63 -23.06
CA CYS A 58 -2.07 -5.32 -22.08
C CYS A 58 -3.31 -5.90 -22.75
N PRO A 59 -3.17 -6.89 -23.65
CA PRO A 59 -4.29 -7.41 -24.43
C PRO A 59 -5.39 -8.04 -23.57
N ALA A 60 -5.04 -8.75 -22.48
CA ALA A 60 -6.02 -9.39 -21.63
C ALA A 60 -6.79 -8.37 -20.77
N LEU A 61 -6.14 -7.37 -20.19
CA LEU A 61 -6.82 -6.25 -19.53
C LEU A 61 -7.75 -5.54 -20.51
N TRP A 62 -7.26 -5.33 -21.73
CA TRP A 62 -8.02 -4.66 -22.79
C TRP A 62 -9.25 -5.47 -23.20
N GLU A 63 -9.16 -6.77 -23.30
CA GLU A 63 -10.28 -7.66 -23.62
C GLU A 63 -11.34 -7.66 -22.50
N LEU A 64 -10.94 -7.62 -21.22
CA LEU A 64 -11.85 -7.48 -20.09
C LEU A 64 -12.46 -6.08 -19.95
N GLY A 65 -12.06 -5.13 -20.80
CA GLY A 65 -12.66 -3.79 -20.88
C GLY A 65 -11.91 -2.71 -20.09
N ALA A 66 -10.71 -2.99 -19.57
CA ALA A 66 -9.88 -1.96 -18.97
C ALA A 66 -9.46 -0.94 -20.04
N ARG A 67 -9.79 0.34 -19.83
CA ARG A 67 -9.58 1.43 -20.79
C ARG A 67 -9.29 2.72 -20.03
N PRO A 68 -8.43 3.59 -20.56
CA PRO A 68 -8.43 4.98 -20.13
C PRO A 68 -9.84 5.57 -20.25
N GLY A 69 -10.28 6.32 -19.23
CA GLY A 69 -11.56 6.99 -19.24
C GLY A 69 -12.80 6.14 -18.92
N ILE A 70 -12.67 4.85 -18.55
CA ILE A 70 -13.82 4.10 -18.02
C ILE A 70 -14.25 4.65 -16.66
N LYS A 71 -15.53 4.44 -16.30
CA LYS A 71 -16.06 4.84 -15.00
C LYS A 71 -15.40 4.06 -13.87
N GLU A 72 -15.17 4.71 -12.73
CA GLU A 72 -14.54 4.16 -11.53
C GLU A 72 -15.18 2.85 -11.07
N ALA A 73 -16.51 2.80 -10.95
CA ALA A 73 -17.20 1.58 -10.52
C ALA A 73 -16.92 0.38 -11.45
N LYS A 74 -16.77 0.62 -12.77
CA LYS A 74 -16.41 -0.43 -13.73
C LYS A 74 -14.95 -0.82 -13.62
N ALA A 75 -14.06 0.15 -13.38
CA ALA A 75 -12.63 -0.10 -13.16
C ALA A 75 -12.42 -1.00 -11.93
N ASN A 76 -13.05 -0.65 -10.81
CA ASN A 76 -12.98 -1.41 -9.57
C ASN A 76 -13.54 -2.83 -9.73
N LYS A 77 -14.66 -2.97 -10.44
CA LYS A 77 -15.25 -4.29 -10.73
C LYS A 77 -14.32 -5.19 -11.55
N ILE A 78 -13.66 -4.65 -12.58
CA ILE A 78 -12.70 -5.40 -13.40
C ILE A 78 -11.51 -5.86 -12.53
N ILE A 79 -10.98 -4.98 -11.69
CA ILE A 79 -9.86 -5.30 -10.78
C ILE A 79 -10.28 -6.40 -9.80
N GLU A 80 -11.45 -6.27 -9.17
CA GLU A 80 -12.00 -7.27 -8.24
C GLU A 80 -12.18 -8.63 -8.91
N ASP A 81 -12.75 -8.67 -10.11
CA ASP A 81 -12.96 -9.92 -10.86
C ASP A 81 -11.63 -10.60 -11.22
N ILE A 82 -10.64 -9.82 -11.68
CA ILE A 82 -9.31 -10.34 -12.02
C ILE A 82 -8.65 -10.96 -10.78
N ILE A 83 -8.64 -10.24 -9.66
CA ILE A 83 -8.02 -10.69 -8.42
C ILE A 83 -8.72 -11.93 -7.89
N THR A 84 -10.07 -11.93 -7.86
CA THR A 84 -10.86 -13.06 -7.38
C THR A 84 -10.62 -14.31 -8.22
N CYS A 85 -10.64 -14.19 -9.56
CA CYS A 85 -10.39 -15.32 -10.46
C CYS A 85 -8.96 -15.85 -10.32
N ALA A 86 -7.96 -14.97 -10.19
CA ALA A 86 -6.58 -15.37 -10.00
C ALA A 86 -6.39 -16.14 -8.68
N ASN A 87 -7.07 -15.72 -7.61
CA ASN A 87 -7.00 -16.39 -6.31
C ASN A 87 -7.64 -17.77 -6.33
N VAL A 88 -8.82 -17.89 -6.91
CA VAL A 88 -9.50 -19.19 -7.04
C VAL A 88 -8.67 -20.14 -7.88
N SER A 89 -8.10 -19.67 -8.99
CA SER A 89 -7.24 -20.46 -9.86
C SER A 89 -5.95 -20.92 -9.14
N ALA A 90 -5.32 -20.03 -8.36
CA ALA A 90 -4.12 -20.37 -7.59
C ALA A 90 -4.37 -21.44 -6.50
N SER A 91 -5.63 -21.63 -6.11
CA SER A 91 -6.05 -22.56 -5.04
C SER A 91 -6.53 -23.89 -5.54
N SER A 92 -6.77 -24.03 -6.84
CA SER A 92 -7.25 -25.29 -7.39
C SER A 92 -6.20 -26.38 -7.22
N GLU A 93 -6.62 -27.60 -6.95
CA GLU A 93 -5.73 -28.79 -6.85
C GLU A 93 -5.05 -29.08 -8.20
N HIS A 94 -5.62 -28.58 -9.28
CA HIS A 94 -5.08 -28.65 -10.64
C HIS A 94 -4.87 -27.23 -11.18
N PRO A 95 -3.82 -26.52 -10.71
CA PRO A 95 -3.56 -25.18 -11.22
C PRO A 95 -3.20 -25.28 -12.70
N THR A 96 -4.12 -24.84 -13.56
CA THR A 96 -3.90 -24.69 -15.00
C THR A 96 -2.93 -23.53 -15.31
N ILE A 97 -2.09 -23.19 -14.33
CA ILE A 97 -1.17 -22.05 -14.35
C ILE A 97 0.23 -22.52 -14.78
N ASP A 98 0.31 -23.43 -15.72
CA ASP A 98 1.52 -23.56 -16.52
C ASP A 98 1.52 -22.44 -17.56
N GLY A 99 2.67 -21.81 -17.79
CA GLY A 99 2.91 -20.53 -18.50
C GLY A 99 2.24 -20.29 -19.86
N GLU A 100 1.34 -21.15 -20.27
CA GLU A 100 0.46 -21.06 -21.45
C GLU A 100 -1.03 -21.05 -21.07
N SER A 101 -1.39 -20.70 -19.84
CA SER A 101 -2.79 -20.59 -19.44
C SER A 101 -3.59 -19.80 -20.47
N SER A 102 -4.58 -20.46 -21.09
CA SER A 102 -5.56 -19.81 -21.97
C SER A 102 -6.52 -18.91 -21.18
N ASN A 103 -6.47 -18.92 -19.85
CA ASN A 103 -7.37 -18.17 -18.99
C ASN A 103 -7.04 -16.68 -19.03
N ILE A 104 -7.97 -15.90 -19.56
CA ILE A 104 -7.83 -14.45 -19.72
C ILE A 104 -7.62 -13.71 -18.39
N TYR A 105 -8.28 -14.13 -17.30
CA TYR A 105 -8.15 -13.49 -15.98
C TYR A 105 -6.76 -13.67 -15.39
N ILE A 106 -6.11 -14.83 -15.62
CA ILE A 106 -4.74 -15.06 -15.18
C ILE A 106 -3.76 -14.18 -15.95
N LYS A 107 -3.92 -14.08 -17.28
CA LYS A 107 -3.12 -13.17 -18.10
C LYS A 107 -3.35 -11.71 -17.66
N ALA A 108 -4.61 -11.32 -17.47
CA ALA A 108 -4.96 -9.99 -16.99
C ALA A 108 -4.39 -9.69 -15.59
N TYR A 109 -4.28 -10.68 -14.71
CA TYR A 109 -3.64 -10.50 -13.41
C TYR A 109 -2.15 -10.15 -13.55
N HIS A 110 -1.40 -10.86 -14.40
CA HIS A 110 0.01 -10.52 -14.68
C HIS A 110 0.18 -9.13 -15.28
N GLU A 111 -0.71 -8.77 -16.21
CA GLU A 111 -0.73 -7.45 -16.81
C GLU A 111 -1.06 -6.37 -15.79
N LEU A 112 -2.10 -6.60 -14.94
CA LEU A 112 -2.55 -5.67 -13.91
C LEU A 112 -1.45 -5.37 -12.90
N VAL A 113 -0.78 -6.40 -12.39
CA VAL A 113 0.26 -6.25 -11.36
C VAL A 113 1.43 -5.41 -11.89
N LEU A 114 1.87 -5.65 -13.14
CA LEU A 114 2.90 -4.83 -13.77
C LEU A 114 2.42 -3.42 -14.10
N TYR A 115 1.22 -3.30 -14.66
CA TYR A 115 0.62 -2.01 -14.97
C TYR A 115 0.53 -1.12 -13.71
N LEU A 116 0.03 -1.66 -12.59
CA LEU A 116 -0.07 -0.92 -11.33
C LEU A 116 1.29 -0.45 -10.83
N ARG A 117 2.34 -1.29 -10.94
CA ARG A 117 3.69 -0.87 -10.58
C ARG A 117 4.11 0.40 -11.33
N TYR A 118 3.94 0.41 -12.64
CA TYR A 118 4.36 1.54 -13.46
C TYR A 118 3.42 2.74 -13.37
N LEU A 119 2.14 2.52 -13.08
CA LEU A 119 1.19 3.58 -12.76
C LEU A 119 1.62 4.32 -11.46
N PHE A 120 1.95 3.59 -10.39
CA PHE A 120 2.38 4.21 -9.15
C PHE A 120 3.78 4.84 -9.27
N ILE A 121 4.68 4.31 -10.10
CA ILE A 121 5.93 4.98 -10.44
C ILE A 121 5.65 6.28 -11.20
N TYR A 122 4.74 6.28 -12.16
CA TYR A 122 4.31 7.49 -12.86
C TYR A 122 3.76 8.52 -11.87
N TYR A 123 2.82 8.16 -11.01
CA TYR A 123 2.27 9.06 -10.00
C TYR A 123 3.33 9.59 -9.02
N ASN A 124 4.27 8.75 -8.60
CA ASN A 124 5.36 9.19 -7.76
C ASN A 124 6.23 10.28 -8.42
N ASN A 125 6.48 10.15 -9.73
CA ASN A 125 7.31 11.09 -10.48
C ASN A 125 6.58 12.39 -10.80
N GLU A 126 5.24 12.39 -10.82
CA GLU A 126 4.43 13.60 -11.03
C GLU A 126 4.48 14.56 -9.83
N ILE A 127 4.81 14.09 -8.62
CA ILE A 127 4.90 14.91 -7.41
C ILE A 127 6.35 15.27 -7.15
N LYS A 128 6.65 16.57 -7.12
CA LYS A 128 7.98 17.08 -6.78
C LYS A 128 8.16 17.19 -5.26
N THR A 129 9.41 17.16 -4.81
CA THR A 129 9.73 17.31 -3.37
C THR A 129 9.31 18.64 -2.81
N GLU A 130 9.40 19.72 -3.62
CA GLU A 130 8.98 21.07 -3.27
C GLU A 130 7.47 21.15 -2.99
N GLU A 131 6.65 20.40 -3.75
CA GLU A 131 5.20 20.34 -3.52
C GLU A 131 4.89 19.67 -2.16
N LEU A 132 5.61 18.60 -1.82
CA LEU A 132 5.50 17.94 -0.51
C LEU A 132 5.90 18.88 0.63
N GLN A 133 6.97 19.68 0.43
CA GLN A 133 7.39 20.68 1.40
C GLN A 133 6.30 21.76 1.63
N CYS A 134 5.59 22.18 0.58
CA CYS A 134 4.46 23.11 0.70
C CYS A 134 3.36 22.53 1.60
N VAL A 135 2.93 21.30 1.35
CA VAL A 135 1.88 20.62 2.16
C VAL A 135 2.27 20.50 3.63
N ILE A 136 3.56 20.22 3.90
CA ILE A 136 4.10 20.16 5.26
C ILE A 136 4.09 21.53 5.92
N ASN A 137 4.44 22.59 5.19
CA ASN A 137 4.41 23.98 5.67
C ASN A 137 2.98 24.46 5.93
N ASP A 138 2.00 23.95 5.16
CA ASP A 138 0.56 24.21 5.34
C ASP A 138 -0.06 23.37 6.48
N LYS A 139 0.79 22.69 7.27
CA LYS A 139 0.41 21.92 8.46
C LYS A 139 -0.61 20.79 8.17
N TRP A 140 -0.36 20.01 7.14
CA TRP A 140 -1.14 18.80 6.89
C TRP A 140 -1.16 17.90 8.12
N GLY A 141 -2.35 17.48 8.57
CA GLY A 141 -2.52 16.82 9.88
C GLY A 141 -1.65 15.59 10.08
N TRP A 142 -1.45 14.77 9.05
CA TRP A 142 -0.54 13.62 9.13
C TRP A 142 0.92 14.04 9.32
N SER A 143 1.38 15.11 8.64
CA SER A 143 2.74 15.62 8.82
C SER A 143 2.95 16.17 10.23
N GLU A 144 1.95 16.84 10.79
CA GLU A 144 2.00 17.35 12.16
C GLU A 144 2.00 16.23 13.19
N LEU A 145 1.21 15.15 12.96
CA LEU A 145 1.27 13.94 13.78
C LEU A 145 2.67 13.32 13.78
N PHE A 146 3.26 13.10 12.60
CA PHE A 146 4.58 12.48 12.51
C PHE A 146 5.66 13.33 13.17
N LYS A 147 5.66 14.66 12.98
CA LYS A 147 6.59 15.59 13.69
C LYS A 147 6.47 15.43 15.19
N ARG A 148 5.24 15.44 15.70
CA ARG A 148 4.97 15.34 17.12
C ARG A 148 5.45 14.00 17.68
N LEU A 149 5.03 12.89 17.07
CA LEU A 149 5.47 11.56 17.51
C LEU A 149 6.99 11.39 17.47
N ASN A 150 7.66 12.07 16.54
CA ASN A 150 9.13 12.05 16.46
C ASN A 150 9.80 12.73 17.66
N THR A 151 9.23 13.83 18.14
CA THR A 151 9.78 14.62 19.24
C THR A 151 9.24 14.26 20.62
N ASP A 152 8.15 13.48 20.70
CA ASP A 152 7.54 13.03 21.93
C ASP A 152 8.45 12.01 22.65
N GLU A 153 8.97 12.37 23.83
CA GLU A 153 9.83 11.51 24.66
C GLU A 153 9.07 10.32 25.24
N GLY A 154 7.76 10.46 25.50
CA GLY A 154 6.88 9.37 25.94
C GLY A 154 6.54 8.37 24.84
N CYS A 155 6.80 8.69 23.56
CA CYS A 155 6.59 7.78 22.43
C CYS A 155 7.88 7.00 22.16
N LYS A 156 7.89 5.71 22.52
CA LYS A 156 9.05 4.82 22.35
C LYS A 156 9.27 4.37 20.92
N SER A 157 8.20 3.98 20.24
CA SER A 157 8.25 3.53 18.85
C SER A 157 6.95 3.83 18.10
N VAL A 158 7.08 4.07 16.79
CA VAL A 158 5.97 4.24 15.86
C VAL A 158 6.07 3.18 14.79
N THR A 159 5.16 2.22 14.76
CA THR A 159 5.07 1.22 13.70
C THR A 159 3.94 1.59 12.76
N ILE A 160 4.25 1.73 11.47
CA ILE A 160 3.27 2.06 10.43
C ILE A 160 3.10 0.86 9.50
N ILE A 161 1.93 0.25 9.52
CA ILE A 161 1.53 -0.77 8.56
C ILE A 161 0.76 -0.06 7.47
N THR A 162 1.25 -0.08 6.23
CA THR A 162 0.52 0.54 5.11
C THR A 162 0.28 -0.46 3.99
N TYR A 163 -0.95 -0.49 3.51
CA TYR A 163 -1.38 -1.29 2.37
C TYR A 163 -1.13 -0.59 1.02
N ASN A 164 -0.62 0.64 1.05
CA ASN A 164 -0.35 1.43 -0.14
C ASN A 164 0.92 0.96 -0.86
N TYR A 165 0.85 0.91 -2.18
CA TYR A 165 2.00 0.58 -3.04
C TYR A 165 2.92 1.76 -3.29
N ASP A 166 2.38 3.00 -3.22
CA ASP A 166 3.14 4.23 -3.38
C ASP A 166 4.17 4.43 -2.27
N ILE A 167 5.05 5.40 -2.43
CA ILE A 167 6.08 5.79 -1.46
C ILE A 167 5.87 7.22 -0.94
N PHE A 168 4.63 7.70 -0.96
CA PHE A 168 4.36 9.07 -0.49
C PHE A 168 4.63 9.23 1.00
N LEU A 169 4.31 8.21 1.81
CA LEU A 169 4.63 8.19 3.24
C LEU A 169 6.14 8.31 3.46
N GLU A 170 6.93 7.49 2.78
CA GLU A 170 8.39 7.47 2.89
C GLU A 170 8.99 8.82 2.48
N ARG A 171 8.46 9.41 1.41
CA ARG A 171 8.88 10.74 0.95
C ARG A 171 8.52 11.85 1.95
N ILE A 172 7.33 11.81 2.55
CA ILE A 172 6.92 12.76 3.60
C ILE A 172 7.85 12.65 4.81
N LEU A 173 8.12 11.44 5.29
CA LEU A 173 9.06 11.23 6.40
C LEU A 173 10.47 11.77 6.05
N GLY A 174 10.93 11.53 4.81
CA GLY A 174 12.21 12.07 4.33
C GLY A 174 12.26 13.60 4.32
N VAL A 175 11.19 14.28 3.84
CA VAL A 175 11.10 15.75 3.86
C VAL A 175 11.04 16.29 5.28
N LEU A 176 10.45 15.54 6.22
CA LEU A 176 10.44 15.87 7.65
C LEU A 176 11.76 15.61 8.37
N GLY A 177 12.73 14.97 7.70
CA GLY A 177 13.98 14.53 8.33
C GLY A 177 13.81 13.42 9.35
N ILE A 178 12.74 12.62 9.24
CA ILE A 178 12.43 11.50 10.11
C ILE A 178 13.02 10.21 9.54
N GLU A 179 13.98 9.63 10.25
CA GLU A 179 14.55 8.33 9.90
C GLU A 179 13.55 7.20 10.16
N TYR A 180 13.52 6.21 9.28
CA TYR A 180 12.67 5.04 9.43
C TYR A 180 13.39 3.75 9.03
N GLN A 181 12.89 2.64 9.58
CA GLN A 181 13.25 1.27 9.19
C GLN A 181 12.16 0.67 8.33
N MET A 182 12.52 0.04 7.21
CA MET A 182 11.60 -0.82 6.46
C MET A 182 11.65 -2.23 7.04
N ILE A 183 10.58 -2.65 7.72
CA ILE A 183 10.51 -3.97 8.39
C ILE A 183 10.61 -5.10 7.34
N GLY A 184 11.48 -6.06 7.62
CA GLY A 184 11.76 -7.20 6.73
C GLY A 184 12.99 -7.01 5.85
N PHE A 185 13.57 -5.82 5.83
CA PHE A 185 14.82 -5.49 5.15
C PHE A 185 15.92 -5.21 6.17
N LYS A 186 16.88 -4.33 5.85
CA LYS A 186 17.97 -4.03 6.78
C LYS A 186 17.44 -3.50 8.12
N ASP A 187 17.93 -4.07 9.22
CA ASP A 187 17.63 -3.58 10.56
C ASP A 187 18.44 -2.31 10.85
N ASN A 188 17.76 -1.29 11.34
CA ASN A 188 18.30 -0.12 11.99
C ASN A 188 17.46 0.17 13.23
N GLU A 189 17.97 0.96 14.16
CA GLU A 189 17.28 1.28 15.42
C GLU A 189 16.41 2.55 15.29
N ALA A 190 15.74 2.76 14.16
CA ALA A 190 14.88 3.91 13.98
C ALA A 190 13.62 3.82 14.85
N LYS A 191 13.19 4.97 15.40
CA LYS A 191 11.93 5.12 16.14
C LYS A 191 10.73 4.79 15.27
N PHE A 192 10.75 5.23 14.00
CA PHE A 192 9.72 4.92 13.01
C PHE A 192 10.04 3.65 12.24
N LYS A 193 9.05 2.79 12.08
CA LYS A 193 9.15 1.53 11.35
C LYS A 193 8.00 1.42 10.38
N ILE A 194 8.29 1.11 9.11
CA ILE A 194 7.27 0.93 8.07
C ILE A 194 7.21 -0.53 7.66
N LEU A 195 6.00 -1.03 7.50
CA LEU A 195 5.73 -2.38 7.01
C LEU A 195 4.71 -2.31 5.89
N LYS A 196 5.01 -2.93 4.74
CA LYS A 196 4.19 -2.91 3.51
C LYS A 196 3.80 -4.32 3.09
N PRO A 197 2.71 -4.89 3.65
CA PRO A 197 2.33 -6.30 3.41
C PRO A 197 2.01 -6.61 1.95
N HIS A 198 1.52 -5.61 1.19
CA HIS A 198 1.18 -5.77 -0.22
C HIS A 198 2.34 -5.46 -1.18
N GLY A 199 3.54 -5.24 -0.62
CA GLY A 199 4.68 -4.81 -1.40
C GLY A 199 4.70 -3.30 -1.66
N SER A 200 5.63 -2.86 -2.49
CA SER A 200 5.86 -1.44 -2.79
C SER A 200 6.49 -1.28 -4.16
N ILE A 201 6.30 -0.11 -4.78
CA ILE A 201 7.07 0.29 -5.96
C ILE A 201 8.58 0.42 -5.67
N SER A 202 8.96 0.64 -4.39
CA SER A 202 10.37 0.69 -3.96
C SER A 202 11.00 -0.70 -3.81
N PHE A 203 10.21 -1.78 -3.75
CA PHE A 203 10.78 -3.13 -3.64
C PHE A 203 11.21 -3.63 -5.01
N ARG A 204 12.45 -4.06 -5.15
CA ARG A 204 12.97 -4.66 -6.37
C ARG A 204 14.01 -5.73 -6.11
N THR A 205 14.26 -6.55 -7.10
CA THR A 205 15.39 -7.50 -7.07
C THR A 205 16.71 -6.77 -7.04
N ASN A 206 17.70 -7.33 -6.37
CA ASN A 206 19.05 -6.77 -6.31
C ASN A 206 19.63 -6.62 -7.75
N ASN A 207 19.47 -7.66 -8.57
CA ASN A 207 19.90 -7.63 -9.96
C ASN A 207 18.78 -7.12 -10.87
N LEU A 208 19.04 -6.03 -11.60
CA LEU A 208 18.08 -5.47 -12.55
C LEU A 208 17.93 -6.35 -13.81
N GLY A 209 16.76 -6.29 -14.42
CA GLY A 209 16.46 -6.86 -15.73
C GLY A 209 17.00 -5.97 -16.87
N ASN A 210 17.06 -6.53 -18.07
CA ASN A 210 17.40 -5.76 -19.27
C ASN A 210 16.19 -4.95 -19.72
N LYS A 211 16.37 -3.63 -19.82
CA LYS A 211 15.33 -2.69 -20.25
C LYS A 211 14.81 -3.01 -21.65
N GLN A 212 15.71 -3.29 -22.61
CA GLN A 212 15.34 -3.56 -24.01
C GLN A 212 14.55 -4.88 -24.16
N ALA A 213 14.73 -5.81 -23.22
CA ALA A 213 14.02 -7.08 -23.17
C ALA A 213 12.77 -7.04 -22.25
N PHE A 214 12.32 -5.84 -21.84
CA PHE A 214 11.14 -5.71 -21.02
C PHE A 214 9.88 -6.19 -21.76
N GLY A 215 9.12 -7.03 -21.11
CA GLY A 215 7.82 -7.54 -21.57
C GLY A 215 7.09 -8.19 -20.44
N ILE A 216 5.78 -8.30 -20.56
CA ILE A 216 4.93 -8.97 -19.56
C ILE A 216 5.15 -10.48 -19.70
N LYS A 217 5.52 -11.10 -18.59
CA LYS A 217 5.68 -12.56 -18.51
C LYS A 217 4.48 -13.14 -17.81
N TYR A 218 3.87 -14.15 -18.42
CA TYR A 218 2.68 -14.81 -17.88
C TYR A 218 3.01 -16.07 -17.08
N ASN A 219 4.23 -16.17 -16.56
CA ASN A 219 4.66 -17.28 -15.72
C ASN A 219 4.55 -16.90 -14.23
N ARG A 220 4.26 -17.90 -13.42
CA ARG A 220 4.07 -17.74 -11.97
C ARG A 220 5.29 -17.17 -11.27
N ASP A 221 6.49 -17.49 -11.75
CA ASP A 221 7.76 -17.11 -11.14
C ASP A 221 8.10 -15.62 -11.30
N SER A 222 7.29 -14.88 -12.07
CA SER A 222 7.50 -13.44 -12.26
C SER A 222 6.89 -12.57 -11.16
N ILE A 223 6.09 -13.15 -10.26
CA ILE A 223 5.37 -12.45 -9.19
C ILE A 223 5.80 -13.00 -7.82
N GLY A 224 6.05 -12.10 -6.87
CA GLY A 224 6.46 -12.45 -5.52
C GLY A 224 7.97 -12.39 -5.34
N GLY A 225 8.56 -13.46 -4.83
CA GLY A 225 9.98 -13.55 -4.47
C GLY A 225 10.19 -13.56 -2.95
N GLU A 226 11.33 -14.07 -2.51
CA GLU A 226 11.70 -14.11 -1.10
C GLU A 226 12.27 -12.75 -0.66
N LEU A 227 12.09 -12.39 0.61
CA LEU A 227 12.62 -11.13 1.16
C LEU A 227 14.14 -10.98 0.93
N GLY A 228 14.90 -12.09 1.02
CA GLY A 228 16.35 -12.07 0.82
C GLY A 228 16.81 -11.74 -0.61
N GLU A 229 15.92 -11.85 -1.60
CA GLU A 229 16.19 -11.51 -3.00
C GLU A 229 15.90 -10.03 -3.31
N LEU A 230 15.27 -9.32 -2.36
CA LEU A 230 14.74 -7.99 -2.55
C LEU A 230 15.56 -6.96 -1.78
N ILE A 231 15.56 -5.76 -2.33
CA ILE A 231 16.06 -4.56 -1.67
C ILE A 231 15.02 -3.47 -1.75
N VAL A 232 15.10 -2.50 -0.85
CA VAL A 232 14.36 -1.23 -0.94
C VAL A 232 15.18 -0.27 -1.78
N ASP A 233 14.60 0.20 -2.88
CA ASP A 233 15.23 1.19 -3.77
C ASP A 233 14.89 2.59 -3.27
N GLU A 234 15.91 3.37 -2.95
CA GLU A 234 15.75 4.77 -2.52
C GLU A 234 15.31 5.68 -3.67
N GLU A 235 15.67 5.30 -4.91
CA GLU A 235 15.35 6.06 -6.12
C GLU A 235 14.48 5.23 -7.07
N VAL A 236 13.15 5.37 -6.92
CA VAL A 236 12.18 4.66 -7.76
C VAL A 236 12.11 5.30 -9.14
N ARG A 237 12.49 4.56 -10.19
CA ARG A 237 12.53 5.00 -11.57
C ARG A 237 11.92 3.97 -12.52
N PHE A 238 11.28 4.44 -13.60
CA PHE A 238 10.64 3.58 -14.59
C PHE A 238 11.63 2.71 -15.40
N ASP A 239 12.90 3.13 -15.50
CA ASP A 239 13.94 2.42 -16.26
C ASP A 239 14.70 1.38 -15.42
N LYS A 240 14.47 1.31 -14.11
CA LYS A 240 14.98 0.25 -13.23
C LYS A 240 14.05 -0.96 -13.25
N ILE A 241 14.32 -1.91 -14.12
CA ILE A 241 13.48 -3.08 -14.32
C ILE A 241 13.75 -4.10 -13.20
N SER A 242 12.78 -4.33 -12.32
CA SER A 242 12.82 -5.46 -11.37
C SER A 242 12.52 -6.76 -12.13
N LYS A 243 13.27 -7.82 -11.83
CA LYS A 243 13.01 -9.15 -12.45
C LYS A 243 11.75 -9.81 -11.88
N LEU A 244 11.40 -9.48 -10.65
CA LEU A 244 10.21 -9.94 -9.96
C LEU A 244 9.29 -8.76 -9.68
N ASN A 245 8.00 -8.95 -9.81
CA ASN A 245 7.03 -8.00 -9.34
C ASN A 245 6.59 -8.35 -7.92
N THR A 246 6.91 -7.47 -7.00
CA THR A 246 6.69 -7.64 -5.56
C THR A 246 5.40 -7.03 -5.06
N MET A 247 4.66 -6.34 -5.94
CA MET A 247 3.34 -5.83 -5.61
C MET A 247 2.32 -6.95 -5.78
N ILE A 248 1.64 -7.26 -4.69
CA ILE A 248 0.60 -8.28 -4.69
C ILE A 248 -0.72 -7.55 -4.46
N PRO A 249 -1.60 -7.48 -5.47
CA PRO A 249 -2.91 -6.90 -5.29
C PRO A 249 -3.62 -7.55 -4.11
N PRO A 250 -4.34 -6.78 -3.30
CA PRO A 250 -5.01 -7.30 -2.15
C PRO A 250 -5.99 -8.38 -2.57
N SER A 251 -5.85 -9.54 -1.96
CA SER A 251 -6.77 -10.64 -2.18
C SER A 251 -7.10 -11.25 -0.84
N GLY A 252 -8.36 -11.41 -0.53
CA GLY A 252 -8.82 -12.04 0.71
C GLY A 252 -8.26 -13.45 0.97
N GLU A 253 -7.50 -13.98 0.02
CA GLU A 253 -6.93 -15.32 0.04
C GLU A 253 -5.46 -15.37 -0.38
N SER A 254 -4.77 -14.24 -0.26
CA SER A 254 -3.35 -14.10 -0.61
C SER A 254 -2.40 -15.03 0.19
N ASP A 255 -2.87 -15.69 1.24
CA ASP A 255 -2.17 -16.79 1.93
C ASP A 255 -1.81 -17.95 0.98
N ARG A 256 -2.35 -17.95 -0.23
CA ARG A 256 -2.13 -18.99 -1.24
C ARG A 256 -0.83 -18.84 -2.02
N TYR A 257 -0.25 -17.64 -2.02
CA TYR A 257 1.13 -17.42 -2.49
C TYR A 257 2.11 -17.70 -1.35
N LYS A 258 2.20 -18.95 -0.91
CA LYS A 258 2.86 -19.42 0.32
C LYS A 258 4.35 -19.10 0.49
N GLN A 259 5.03 -18.48 -0.47
CA GLN A 259 6.46 -18.20 -0.42
C GLN A 259 6.82 -16.78 -0.85
N SER A 260 5.86 -15.89 -0.97
CA SER A 260 6.13 -14.51 -1.32
C SER A 260 6.57 -13.70 -0.10
N CYS A 261 7.38 -12.67 -0.32
CA CYS A 261 7.72 -11.67 0.70
C CYS A 261 6.47 -11.13 1.42
N SER A 262 5.34 -11.03 0.72
CA SER A 262 4.06 -10.60 1.25
C SER A 262 3.55 -11.49 2.40
N SER A 263 3.65 -12.81 2.30
CA SER A 263 3.19 -13.71 3.39
C SER A 263 3.99 -13.49 4.68
N VAL A 264 5.30 -13.28 4.55
CA VAL A 264 6.18 -12.98 5.69
C VAL A 264 5.84 -11.61 6.29
N LEU A 265 5.60 -10.60 5.45
CA LEU A 265 5.27 -9.26 5.91
C LEU A 265 3.89 -9.20 6.58
N ARG A 266 2.91 -9.98 6.11
CA ARG A 266 1.59 -10.11 6.76
C ARG A 266 1.69 -10.74 8.14
N GLU A 267 2.48 -11.79 8.29
CA GLU A 267 2.70 -12.39 9.61
C GLU A 267 3.38 -11.39 10.56
N LYS A 268 4.36 -10.62 10.07
CA LYS A 268 4.97 -9.53 10.86
C LYS A 268 3.96 -8.44 11.24
N SER A 269 2.94 -8.15 10.41
CA SER A 269 1.87 -7.20 10.77
C SER A 269 1.10 -7.66 12.01
N LYS A 270 0.70 -8.94 12.05
CA LYS A 270 0.03 -9.52 13.23
C LYS A 270 0.93 -9.48 14.46
N GLN A 271 2.21 -9.85 14.30
CA GLN A 271 3.18 -9.83 15.40
C GLN A 271 3.40 -8.41 15.95
N CYS A 272 3.33 -7.36 15.11
CA CYS A 272 3.37 -5.97 15.59
C CYS A 272 2.15 -5.65 16.46
N ALA A 273 0.96 -6.06 16.05
CA ALA A 273 -0.26 -5.86 16.85
C ALA A 273 -0.24 -6.64 18.16
N GLN A 274 0.22 -7.91 18.15
CA GLN A 274 0.29 -8.76 19.35
C GLN A 274 1.25 -8.25 20.44
N LYS A 275 2.21 -7.40 20.07
CA LYS A 275 3.17 -6.84 21.01
C LYS A 275 2.66 -5.62 21.75
N LEU A 276 1.54 -5.06 21.33
CA LEU A 276 0.96 -3.87 21.98
C LEU A 276 0.32 -4.23 23.30
N MET A 277 0.50 -3.33 24.26
CA MET A 277 -0.07 -3.41 25.60
C MET A 277 -1.27 -2.46 25.73
N GLU A 278 -1.90 -2.42 26.89
CA GLU A 278 -3.11 -1.63 27.13
C GLU A 278 -2.84 -0.11 27.07
N GLU A 279 -1.65 0.32 27.46
CA GLU A 279 -1.20 1.72 27.43
C GLU A 279 -0.81 2.22 26.04
N ASP A 280 -0.66 1.32 25.07
CA ASP A 280 -0.30 1.65 23.70
C ASP A 280 -1.51 2.17 22.91
N GLU A 281 -1.26 2.83 21.78
CA GLU A 281 -2.31 3.41 20.95
C GLU A 281 -2.29 2.86 19.52
N VAL A 282 -3.49 2.75 18.93
CA VAL A 282 -3.65 2.33 17.53
C VAL A 282 -4.44 3.37 16.75
N ILE A 283 -3.92 3.75 15.58
CA ILE A 283 -4.58 4.69 14.67
C ILE A 283 -4.87 3.98 13.36
N PHE A 284 -6.15 3.88 12.98
CA PHE A 284 -6.58 3.45 11.66
C PHE A 284 -6.82 4.68 10.79
N GLY A 285 -6.07 4.87 9.71
CA GLY A 285 -6.14 6.04 8.84
C GLY A 285 -6.43 5.73 7.39
N GLY A 286 -7.49 6.33 6.84
CA GLY A 286 -7.83 6.23 5.42
C GLY A 286 -7.99 4.80 4.90
N LEU A 287 -8.44 3.89 5.74
CA LEU A 287 -8.59 2.48 5.44
C LEU A 287 -10.03 2.18 5.02
N SER A 288 -10.23 1.68 3.80
CA SER A 288 -11.49 1.11 3.38
C SER A 288 -11.55 -0.35 3.82
N TYR A 289 -12.53 -0.70 4.66
CA TYR A 289 -12.73 -2.07 5.12
C TYR A 289 -13.46 -2.89 4.03
N CYS A 290 -12.84 -2.98 2.84
CA CYS A 290 -13.39 -3.72 1.71
C CYS A 290 -13.10 -5.23 1.81
N ASN A 291 -13.85 -6.03 1.07
CA ASN A 291 -13.75 -7.50 1.11
C ASN A 291 -12.34 -8.03 0.84
N VAL A 292 -11.56 -7.29 0.08
CA VAL A 292 -10.23 -7.70 -0.40
C VAL A 292 -9.19 -7.72 0.71
N ASP A 293 -9.20 -6.69 1.59
CA ASP A 293 -8.22 -6.53 2.68
C ASP A 293 -8.76 -7.03 4.04
N ARG A 294 -10.06 -7.35 4.11
CA ARG A 294 -10.76 -7.62 5.38
C ARG A 294 -10.04 -8.64 6.23
N ARG A 295 -9.64 -9.77 5.67
CA ARG A 295 -9.00 -10.85 6.42
C ARG A 295 -7.70 -10.43 7.10
N GLU A 296 -6.91 -9.57 6.45
CA GLU A 296 -5.66 -9.06 6.99
C GLU A 296 -5.92 -8.06 8.10
N VAL A 297 -6.85 -7.14 7.89
CA VAL A 297 -7.27 -6.15 8.88
C VAL A 297 -7.91 -6.83 10.09
N ASP A 298 -8.77 -7.84 9.89
CA ASP A 298 -9.34 -8.67 10.96
C ASP A 298 -8.25 -9.37 11.78
N GLY A 299 -7.23 -9.89 11.09
CA GLY A 299 -6.08 -10.52 11.76
C GLY A 299 -5.31 -9.55 12.67
N ILE A 300 -5.23 -8.27 12.31
CA ILE A 300 -4.65 -7.22 13.16
C ILE A 300 -5.62 -6.91 14.31
N ILE A 301 -6.88 -6.58 14.01
CA ILE A 301 -7.90 -6.20 15.00
C ILE A 301 -8.03 -7.27 16.09
N THR A 302 -8.12 -8.55 15.71
CA THR A 302 -8.27 -9.66 16.66
C THR A 302 -6.99 -9.98 17.43
N SER A 303 -5.86 -9.42 17.05
CA SER A 303 -4.58 -9.55 17.76
C SER A 303 -4.36 -8.46 18.82
N LEU A 304 -5.16 -7.39 18.82
CA LEU A 304 -5.06 -6.28 19.76
C LEU A 304 -5.75 -6.60 21.10
N ASN A 305 -5.27 -5.96 22.19
CA ASN A 305 -5.97 -5.99 23.47
C ASN A 305 -7.27 -5.17 23.36
N VAL A 306 -8.37 -5.68 23.92
CA VAL A 306 -9.69 -5.03 23.88
C VAL A 306 -9.77 -3.69 24.64
N ASN A 307 -8.80 -3.41 25.51
CA ASN A 307 -8.69 -2.16 26.24
C ASN A 307 -7.77 -1.13 25.56
N THR A 308 -7.09 -1.51 24.47
CA THR A 308 -6.21 -0.59 23.71
C THR A 308 -7.02 0.63 23.23
N ASN A 309 -6.40 1.80 23.27
CA ASN A 309 -7.00 3.03 22.78
C ASN A 309 -6.95 3.08 21.24
N ILE A 310 -8.13 3.14 20.62
CA ILE A 310 -8.27 3.13 19.16
C ILE A 310 -8.70 4.50 18.65
N LYS A 311 -7.98 5.01 17.65
CA LYS A 311 -8.38 6.20 16.90
C LYS A 311 -8.64 5.83 15.46
N ILE A 312 -9.76 6.26 14.90
CA ILE A 312 -10.10 6.09 13.49
C ILE A 312 -10.08 7.45 12.83
N VAL A 313 -9.38 7.58 11.72
CA VAL A 313 -9.35 8.79 10.89
C VAL A 313 -9.84 8.43 9.50
N ASN A 314 -11.13 8.67 9.26
CA ASN A 314 -11.79 8.32 8.00
C ASN A 314 -12.95 9.28 7.76
N PRO A 315 -13.10 9.90 6.56
CA PRO A 315 -14.18 10.83 6.26
C PRO A 315 -15.58 10.21 6.35
N ASP A 316 -15.70 8.90 6.17
CA ASP A 316 -16.95 8.16 6.32
C ASP A 316 -17.08 7.65 7.77
N SER A 317 -17.97 8.28 8.54
CA SER A 317 -18.23 7.89 9.95
C SER A 317 -19.10 6.64 10.09
N GLU A 318 -19.88 6.27 9.08
CA GLU A 318 -20.82 5.15 9.11
C GLU A 318 -20.26 3.90 8.41
N ASN A 319 -18.93 3.77 8.30
CA ASN A 319 -18.31 2.65 7.62
C ASN A 319 -18.28 1.36 8.46
N THR A 320 -18.13 0.23 7.76
CA THR A 320 -18.07 -1.10 8.41
C THR A 320 -16.90 -1.24 9.37
N LEU A 321 -15.75 -0.58 9.12
CA LEU A 321 -14.60 -0.61 10.03
C LEU A 321 -14.98 0.00 11.39
N GLY A 322 -15.65 1.16 11.40
CA GLY A 322 -16.14 1.80 12.63
C GLY A 322 -17.07 0.88 13.43
N ALA A 323 -17.99 0.18 12.74
CA ALA A 323 -18.89 -0.78 13.38
C ALA A 323 -18.12 -1.97 14.01
N VAL A 324 -17.12 -2.51 13.30
CA VAL A 324 -16.28 -3.60 13.83
C VAL A 324 -15.48 -3.12 15.03
N ILE A 325 -14.79 -1.98 14.94
CA ILE A 325 -14.00 -1.43 16.06
C ILE A 325 -14.89 -1.19 17.28
N SER A 326 -16.06 -0.58 17.09
CA SER A 326 -17.00 -0.31 18.20
C SER A 326 -17.57 -1.58 18.85
N SER A 327 -17.61 -2.69 18.12
CA SER A 327 -18.07 -3.97 18.65
C SER A 327 -17.02 -4.73 19.47
N VAL A 328 -15.73 -4.42 19.26
CA VAL A 328 -14.59 -5.15 19.88
C VAL A 328 -13.95 -4.33 21.00
N PHE A 329 -13.74 -3.03 20.80
CA PHE A 329 -12.96 -2.19 21.71
C PHE A 329 -13.84 -1.30 22.58
N LYS A 330 -13.42 -1.12 23.83
CA LYS A 330 -14.10 -0.24 24.79
C LYS A 330 -13.78 1.23 24.58
N ASN A 331 -12.55 1.52 24.17
CA ASN A 331 -12.01 2.87 24.04
C ASN A 331 -11.72 3.16 22.57
N TYR A 332 -12.60 3.88 21.89
CA TYR A 332 -12.35 4.30 20.52
C TYR A 332 -12.91 5.70 20.25
N ILE A 333 -12.26 6.43 19.34
CA ILE A 333 -12.71 7.74 18.88
C ILE A 333 -12.62 7.76 17.35
N HIS A 334 -13.65 8.32 16.70
CA HIS A 334 -13.66 8.49 15.25
C HIS A 334 -13.54 9.97 14.89
N TYR A 335 -12.60 10.28 14.01
CA TYR A 335 -12.37 11.58 13.43
C TYR A 335 -12.64 11.54 11.93
N THR A 336 -13.42 12.50 11.42
CA THR A 336 -13.78 12.57 10.00
C THR A 336 -12.76 13.33 9.16
N GLU A 337 -11.84 14.06 9.80
CA GLU A 337 -10.84 14.91 9.15
C GLU A 337 -9.44 14.62 9.70
N SER A 338 -8.45 14.61 8.82
CA SER A 338 -7.05 14.41 9.20
C SER A 338 -6.43 15.64 9.90
N ASP A 339 -6.98 16.82 9.71
CA ASP A 339 -6.44 18.07 10.27
C ASP A 339 -6.43 18.06 11.81
N ILE A 340 -7.30 17.28 12.43
CA ILE A 340 -7.32 17.09 13.90
C ILE A 340 -6.07 16.41 14.44
N LEU A 341 -5.39 15.61 13.60
CA LEU A 341 -4.22 14.84 14.00
C LEU A 341 -3.08 15.74 14.52
N GLY A 342 -2.99 16.96 14.04
CA GLY A 342 -2.06 17.96 14.55
C GLY A 342 -2.29 18.36 16.02
N GLY A 343 -3.51 18.18 16.54
CA GLY A 343 -3.91 18.43 17.93
C GLY A 343 -3.95 17.21 18.85
N LEU A 344 -3.88 15.99 18.32
CA LEU A 344 -3.87 14.77 19.14
C LEU A 344 -2.59 14.71 20.00
N PHE A 345 -2.72 14.28 21.23
CA PHE A 345 -1.62 14.20 22.23
C PHE A 345 -1.15 15.57 22.78
N ASN A 346 -2.03 16.58 22.80
CA ASN A 346 -1.74 17.90 23.37
C ASN A 346 -2.06 17.99 24.88
N ASP A 347 -2.22 16.91 25.59
CA ASP A 347 -2.58 16.90 27.02
C ASP A 347 -1.40 16.63 27.93
#